data_e5723c2da1631c7a263db5551a069ecc
#
_entry.id   e5723c2da1631c7a263db5551a069ecc
#
_cell.length_a   1.000
_cell.length_b   1.000
_cell.length_c   1.000
_cell.angle_alpha   90.00
_cell.angle_beta   90.00
_cell.angle_gamma   90.00
#
_symmetry.space_group_name_H-M   'P 1'
#
loop_
_entity.id
_entity.type
_entity.pdbx_description
1 polymer ?
#
loop_
_entity_poly.entity_id
_entity_poly.type
_entity_poly.pdbx_seq_one_letter_code
_entity_poly.pdbx_strand_id
1 'polypeptide(L)'
;VAAKLQAGAPQRRVQPRVYPNLRPLALPAQRPRDIYTLQEWHGSYGMRGEGGRGLYVPNARYLFVRTTDGQTLVHPRLRHAVLSRGEPVMYAGEAYFESGNLRWWSNSSGHFRPDPEHAPQAGLPLNLFRTWDDVVRRGVRPAPGGRK
;
A
#
# COMPACT_ATOMS: atom_id res chain seq x y z
N VAL A 1 25.62 -25.13 -6.20
CA VAL A 1 25.55 -24.61 -5.91
C VAL A 1 25.56 -24.23 -5.70
N ALA A 2 25.38 -24.42 -5.83
CA ALA A 2 25.15 -23.83 -5.48
C ALA A 2 25.03 -23.31 -5.31
N ALA A 3 24.75 -23.38 -5.49
CA ALA A 3 24.42 -22.74 -5.23
C ALA A 3 24.11 -22.36 -5.14
N LYS A 4 23.91 -22.41 -5.38
CA LYS A 4 23.47 -21.94 -5.20
C LYS A 4 23.40 -21.47 -4.83
N LEU A 5 23.16 -21.70 -4.91
CA LEU A 5 22.96 -21.11 -4.41
C LEU A 5 22.93 -20.62 -4.20
N GLN A 6 22.70 -20.56 -4.26
CA GLN A 6 22.49 -20.01 -3.87
C GLN A 6 22.23 -19.41 -3.71
N ALA A 7 21.98 -19.67 -4.01
CA ALA A 7 21.46 -19.15 -3.62
C ALA A 7 21.28 -18.59 -3.16
N GLY A 8 21.21 -18.65 -3.06
CA GLY A 8 20.68 -18.13 -2.40
C GLY A 8 20.59 -17.77 -1.87
N ALA A 9 20.53 -17.81 -1.80
CA ALA A 9 20.24 -17.52 -0.99
C ALA A 9 20.01 -17.11 -0.62
N PRO A 10 20.08 -17.10 -0.55
CA PRO A 10 19.60 -16.76 -0.02
C PRO A 10 19.15 -16.27 0.30
N GLN A 11 19.24 -16.14 0.09
CA GLN A 11 18.50 -15.50 0.49
C GLN A 11 17.54 -15.92 1.31
N ARG A 12 17.62 -15.51 2.19
CA ARG A 12 16.75 -15.94 3.05
C ARG A 12 15.38 -15.55 2.71
N ARG A 13 14.42 -16.39 2.73
CA ARG A 13 13.10 -16.09 2.51
C ARG A 13 12.42 -15.76 3.73
N VAL A 14 11.67 -14.68 3.72
CA VAL A 14 10.79 -14.30 4.82
C VAL A 14 9.50 -15.05 4.64
N GLN A 15 8.98 -15.69 5.69
CA GLN A 15 7.70 -16.38 5.64
C GLN A 15 6.59 -15.39 5.36
N PRO A 16 5.62 -15.72 4.52
CA PRO A 16 4.48 -14.86 4.29
C PRO A 16 3.76 -14.54 5.58
N ARG A 17 3.23 -13.34 5.65
CA ARG A 17 2.52 -12.90 6.83
C ARG A 17 1.26 -12.15 6.44
N VAL A 18 0.19 -12.40 7.18
CA VAL A 18 -1.07 -11.69 7.02
C VAL A 18 -1.25 -10.79 8.23
N TYR A 19 -1.69 -9.56 8.00
CA TYR A 19 -1.81 -8.58 9.07
C TYR A 19 -3.26 -8.37 9.44
N PRO A 20 -3.66 -8.74 10.67
CA PRO A 20 -5.03 -8.50 11.11
C PRO A 20 -5.20 -7.05 11.54
N ASN A 21 -6.44 -6.60 11.56
CA ASN A 21 -6.75 -5.28 12.08
C ASN A 21 -6.49 -5.26 13.58
N LEU A 22 -5.59 -4.40 14.03
CA LEU A 22 -5.20 -4.33 15.43
C LEU A 22 -6.09 -3.41 16.26
N ARG A 23 -6.93 -2.63 15.61
CA ARG A 23 -7.79 -1.69 16.31
C ARG A 23 -9.23 -1.88 15.89
N PRO A 24 -10.14 -2.15 16.83
CA PRO A 24 -11.55 -2.24 16.49
C PRO A 24 -12.03 -0.95 15.85
N LEU A 25 -12.91 -1.07 14.89
CA LEU A 25 -13.42 0.07 14.16
C LEU A 25 -14.83 -0.24 13.69
N ALA A 26 -15.75 0.69 13.94
CA ALA A 26 -17.08 0.55 13.39
C ALA A 26 -17.02 0.81 11.89
N LEU A 27 -17.52 -0.13 11.12
CA LEU A 27 -17.53 -0.01 9.67
C LEU A 27 -18.82 0.66 9.22
N PRO A 28 -18.75 1.44 8.14
CA PRO A 28 -19.98 2.03 7.59
C PRO A 28 -20.93 0.92 7.13
N ALA A 29 -22.23 1.19 7.22
CA ALA A 29 -23.24 0.24 6.80
C ALA A 29 -23.12 -0.05 5.32
N GLN A 30 -22.74 0.93 4.53
CA GLN A 30 -22.53 0.76 3.12
C GLN A 30 -21.09 1.01 2.78
N ARG A 31 -20.63 0.32 1.74
CA ARG A 31 -19.26 0.51 1.28
C ARG A 31 -19.11 1.93 0.75
N PRO A 32 -18.09 2.66 1.21
CA PRO A 32 -17.85 3.99 0.66
C PRO A 32 -17.60 3.95 -0.84
N ARG A 33 -17.96 5.05 -1.50
CA ARG A 33 -17.92 5.04 -2.95
C ARG A 33 -16.58 5.25 -3.59
N ASP A 34 -15.74 6.00 -3.05
CA ASP A 34 -14.51 6.43 -3.72
C ASP A 34 -13.34 5.52 -3.46
N ILE A 35 -13.59 4.23 -3.41
CA ILE A 35 -12.51 3.25 -3.26
C ILE A 35 -12.10 2.80 -4.65
N TYR A 36 -10.83 2.95 -4.95
CA TYR A 36 -10.29 2.62 -6.26
C TYR A 36 -9.34 1.46 -6.17
N THR A 37 -9.26 0.69 -7.26
CA THR A 37 -8.27 -0.36 -7.40
C THR A 37 -7.11 0.20 -8.21
N LEU A 38 -5.92 0.10 -7.65
CA LEU A 38 -4.72 0.59 -8.30
C LEU A 38 -4.24 -0.42 -9.33
N GLN A 39 -3.85 0.07 -10.50
CA GLN A 39 -3.32 -0.77 -11.58
C GLN A 39 -2.04 -0.15 -12.10
N GLU A 40 -1.08 -1.00 -12.38
CA GLU A 40 0.18 -0.55 -12.94
C GLU A 40 0.19 -0.85 -14.43
N TRP A 41 0.74 0.08 -15.21
CA TRP A 41 0.71 -0.06 -16.64
C TRP A 41 1.96 0.59 -17.21
N HIS A 42 2.92 -0.22 -17.62
CA HIS A 42 4.16 0.28 -18.22
C HIS A 42 4.86 1.31 -17.33
N GLY A 43 4.92 1.03 -16.03
CA GLY A 43 5.62 1.91 -15.11
C GLY A 43 4.81 3.07 -14.56
N SER A 44 3.62 3.29 -15.10
CA SER A 44 2.71 4.30 -14.57
C SER A 44 1.53 3.62 -13.91
N TYR A 45 0.74 4.40 -13.17
CA TYR A 45 -0.38 3.84 -12.43
C TYR A 45 -1.68 4.51 -12.80
N GLY A 46 -2.74 3.73 -12.77
CA GLY A 46 -4.10 4.22 -12.89
C GLY A 46 -4.93 3.70 -11.75
N MET A 47 -6.07 4.33 -11.52
CA MET A 47 -7.02 3.92 -10.50
C MET A 47 -8.34 3.63 -11.17
N ARG A 48 -8.87 2.44 -10.95
CA ARG A 48 -10.15 2.05 -11.52
C ARG A 48 -11.22 2.11 -10.42
N GLY A 49 -12.31 2.77 -10.73
CA GLY A 49 -13.38 2.90 -9.77
C GLY A 49 -14.12 1.60 -9.55
N GLU A 50 -14.94 1.59 -8.50
CA GLU A 50 -15.77 0.47 -8.17
C GLU A 50 -16.68 0.13 -9.35
N GLY A 51 -16.85 -1.15 -9.61
CA GLY A 51 -17.65 -1.58 -10.73
C GLY A 51 -16.98 -1.43 -12.07
N GLY A 52 -15.71 -1.10 -12.10
CA GLY A 52 -14.95 -0.97 -13.33
C GLY A 52 -15.18 0.31 -14.09
N ARG A 53 -15.89 1.28 -13.45
CA ARG A 53 -16.17 2.52 -14.12
C ARG A 53 -15.02 3.48 -13.99
N GLY A 54 -14.69 4.11 -15.10
CA GLY A 54 -13.69 5.14 -15.12
C GLY A 54 -12.30 4.66 -14.79
N LEU A 55 -11.34 5.33 -15.39
CA LEU A 55 -9.93 5.13 -15.09
C LEU A 55 -9.36 6.49 -14.76
N TYR A 56 -8.79 6.62 -13.59
CA TYR A 56 -8.31 7.91 -13.10
C TYR A 56 -6.82 7.85 -12.89
N VAL A 57 -6.16 8.97 -13.02
CA VAL A 57 -4.71 9.05 -12.81
C VAL A 57 -4.46 9.50 -11.39
N PRO A 58 -3.76 8.70 -10.57
CA PRO A 58 -3.48 9.13 -9.20
C PRO A 58 -2.49 10.28 -9.19
N ASN A 59 -2.77 11.29 -8.38
CA ASN A 59 -1.97 12.49 -8.35
C ASN A 59 -2.02 13.12 -6.96
N ALA A 60 -1.80 12.30 -5.94
CA ALA A 60 -1.85 12.76 -4.56
C ALA A 60 -1.30 11.66 -3.68
N ARG A 61 -1.41 11.84 -2.38
CA ARG A 61 -1.09 10.81 -1.42
C ARG A 61 -2.36 10.03 -1.09
N TYR A 62 -2.24 8.71 -1.14
CA TYR A 62 -3.36 7.82 -0.88
C TYR A 62 -2.99 6.84 0.21
N LEU A 63 -3.99 6.42 0.99
CA LEU A 63 -3.85 5.26 1.82
C LEU A 63 -4.10 4.03 0.97
N PHE A 64 -3.37 2.97 1.20
CA PHE A 64 -3.58 1.74 0.44
C PHE A 64 -3.61 0.53 1.35
N VAL A 65 -4.33 -0.50 0.92
CA VAL A 65 -4.21 -1.84 1.48
C VAL A 65 -4.01 -2.80 0.32
N ARG A 66 -3.18 -3.81 0.56
CA ARG A 66 -3.02 -4.93 -0.36
C ARG A 66 -3.85 -6.06 0.20
N THR A 67 -4.89 -6.43 -0.48
CA THR A 67 -5.80 -7.45 0.01
C THR A 67 -5.19 -8.83 -0.11
N THR A 68 -5.79 -9.81 0.58
CA THR A 68 -5.26 -11.17 0.54
C THR A 68 -5.44 -11.82 -0.82
N ASP A 69 -6.36 -11.31 -1.64
CA ASP A 69 -6.52 -11.83 -3.00
C ASP A 69 -5.72 -11.03 -4.03
N GLY A 70 -4.82 -10.17 -3.58
CA GLY A 70 -3.86 -9.56 -4.47
C GLY A 70 -4.25 -8.24 -5.10
N GLN A 71 -5.31 -7.60 -4.60
CA GLN A 71 -5.70 -6.29 -5.10
C GLN A 71 -5.08 -5.19 -4.25
N THR A 72 -4.84 -4.04 -4.86
CA THR A 72 -4.40 -2.87 -4.11
C THR A 72 -5.51 -1.85 -4.15
N LEU A 73 -6.12 -1.59 -2.99
CA LEU A 73 -7.21 -0.64 -2.86
C LEU A 73 -6.66 0.66 -2.31
N VAL A 74 -7.10 1.78 -2.87
CA VAL A 74 -6.60 3.09 -2.47
C VAL A 74 -7.74 4.07 -2.25
N HIS A 75 -7.48 5.02 -1.34
CA HIS A 75 -8.39 6.13 -1.08
C HIS A 75 -7.59 7.25 -0.43
N PRO A 76 -7.92 8.51 -0.71
CA PRO A 76 -7.12 9.61 -0.15
C PRO A 76 -7.29 9.80 1.36
N ARG A 77 -8.38 9.33 1.97
CA ARG A 77 -8.64 9.65 3.37
C ARG A 77 -9.18 8.51 4.21
N LEU A 78 -9.75 7.46 3.62
CA LEU A 78 -10.36 6.40 4.41
C LEU A 78 -9.31 5.62 5.20
N ARG A 79 -9.64 5.30 6.44
CA ARG A 79 -8.75 4.49 7.26
C ARG A 79 -8.54 3.14 6.63
N HIS A 80 -7.37 2.58 6.87
CA HIS A 80 -7.00 1.30 6.26
C HIS A 80 -8.02 0.19 6.56
N ALA A 81 -8.53 0.14 7.79
CA ALA A 81 -9.48 -0.90 8.15
C ALA A 81 -10.81 -0.74 7.42
N VAL A 82 -11.17 0.49 7.03
CA VAL A 82 -12.36 0.69 6.21
C VAL A 82 -12.12 0.20 4.79
N LEU A 83 -10.92 0.46 4.25
CA LEU A 83 -10.57 -0.04 2.93
C LEU A 83 -10.64 -1.55 2.86
N SER A 84 -10.18 -2.23 3.90
CA SER A 84 -10.16 -3.69 3.92
C SER A 84 -11.46 -4.28 4.42
N ARG A 85 -12.42 -3.44 4.86
CA ARG A 85 -13.65 -3.86 5.49
C ARG A 85 -13.41 -4.72 6.71
N GLY A 86 -12.37 -4.36 7.47
CA GLY A 86 -12.00 -5.08 8.67
C GLY A 86 -11.25 -6.37 8.42
N GLU A 87 -11.09 -6.77 7.17
CA GLU A 87 -10.40 -8.01 6.85
C GLU A 87 -8.90 -7.88 6.99
N PRO A 88 -8.19 -8.98 7.24
CA PRO A 88 -6.74 -8.95 7.24
C PRO A 88 -6.19 -8.57 5.88
N VAL A 89 -4.99 -8.02 5.87
CA VAL A 89 -4.37 -7.56 4.62
C VAL A 89 -2.96 -8.13 4.49
N MET A 90 -2.46 -8.13 3.27
CA MET A 90 -1.07 -8.52 3.02
C MET A 90 -0.12 -7.37 3.29
N TYR A 91 -0.58 -6.14 3.17
CA TYR A 91 0.23 -4.96 3.50
C TYR A 91 -0.68 -3.73 3.53
N ALA A 92 -0.21 -2.67 4.17
CA ALA A 92 -0.97 -1.42 4.25
C ALA A 92 -0.01 -0.28 4.48
N GLY A 93 -0.34 0.88 3.94
CA GLY A 93 0.50 2.05 4.10
C GLY A 93 -0.02 3.22 3.31
N GLU A 94 0.91 4.09 2.93
CA GLU A 94 0.59 5.26 2.11
C GLU A 94 1.42 5.22 0.85
N ALA A 95 0.88 5.77 -0.23
CA ALA A 95 1.58 5.87 -1.50
C ALA A 95 1.36 7.26 -2.07
N TYR A 96 2.42 7.86 -2.55
CA TYR A 96 2.36 9.22 -3.10
C TYR A 96 2.65 9.19 -4.59
N PHE A 97 1.73 9.76 -5.36
CA PHE A 97 1.81 9.79 -6.81
C PHE A 97 1.83 11.21 -7.34
N GLU A 98 2.54 11.38 -8.44
CA GLU A 98 2.47 12.62 -9.22
C GLU A 98 2.15 12.23 -10.65
N SER A 99 0.97 12.61 -11.11
CA SER A 99 0.54 12.36 -12.49
C SER A 99 0.74 10.91 -12.89
N GLY A 100 0.33 10.00 -12.03
CA GLY A 100 0.43 8.57 -12.30
C GLY A 100 1.76 7.93 -12.01
N ASN A 101 2.74 8.73 -11.62
CA ASN A 101 4.06 8.19 -11.29
C ASN A 101 4.19 8.02 -9.78
N LEU A 102 4.49 6.82 -9.34
CA LEU A 102 4.69 6.56 -7.93
C LEU A 102 6.02 7.16 -7.50
N ARG A 103 5.97 8.02 -6.50
CA ARG A 103 7.17 8.71 -6.01
C ARG A 103 7.74 8.04 -4.78
N TRP A 104 6.89 7.61 -3.88
CA TRP A 104 7.31 6.82 -2.72
C TRP A 104 6.08 6.12 -2.14
N TRP A 105 6.33 5.11 -1.31
CA TRP A 105 5.27 4.44 -0.57
C TRP A 105 5.85 3.95 0.75
N SER A 106 4.97 3.64 1.70
CA SER A 106 5.40 3.34 3.06
C SER A 106 4.54 2.26 3.70
N ASN A 107 4.94 1.86 4.91
CA ASN A 107 4.15 0.97 5.74
C ASN A 107 3.42 1.73 6.84
N SER A 108 3.04 2.96 6.59
CA SER A 108 2.39 3.80 7.60
C SER A 108 0.92 3.40 7.73
N SER A 109 0.61 2.61 8.74
CA SER A 109 -0.76 2.18 9.03
C SER A 109 -0.89 1.84 10.50
N GLY A 110 -1.66 2.65 11.24
CA GLY A 110 -1.89 2.39 12.65
C GLY A 110 -2.76 1.16 12.91
N HIS A 111 -3.62 0.80 11.96
CA HIS A 111 -4.52 -0.34 12.13
C HIS A 111 -3.82 -1.67 11.90
N PHE A 112 -2.85 -1.74 11.01
CA PHE A 112 -2.23 -3.01 10.64
C PHE A 112 -0.77 -3.10 11.02
N ARG A 113 -0.07 -1.98 11.06
CA ARG A 113 1.34 -1.88 11.47
C ARG A 113 2.22 -2.94 10.81
N PRO A 114 2.17 -3.03 9.49
CA PRO A 114 2.99 -4.06 8.85
C PRO A 114 4.47 -3.73 9.01
N ASP A 115 5.27 -4.76 9.13
CA ASP A 115 6.70 -4.58 9.34
C ASP A 115 7.43 -4.34 8.03
N PRO A 116 8.60 -3.70 8.06
CA PRO A 116 9.35 -3.43 6.84
C PRO A 116 9.84 -4.68 6.13
N GLU A 117 10.06 -5.77 6.86
CA GLU A 117 10.57 -6.99 6.26
C GLU A 117 9.63 -7.58 5.22
N HIS A 118 8.34 -7.37 5.40
CA HIS A 118 7.35 -7.93 4.49
C HIS A 118 6.90 -6.94 3.43
N ALA A 119 7.64 -5.85 3.25
CA ALA A 119 7.32 -4.87 2.22
C ALA A 119 7.08 -5.49 0.84
N PRO A 120 7.80 -6.55 0.43
CA PRO A 120 7.52 -7.14 -0.87
C PRO A 120 6.08 -7.60 -1.05
N GLN A 121 5.36 -7.87 0.03
CA GLN A 121 3.97 -8.30 -0.06
C GLN A 121 3.04 -7.22 -0.57
N ALA A 122 3.49 -5.97 -0.58
CA ALA A 122 2.66 -4.89 -1.11
C ALA A 122 2.57 -4.91 -2.63
N GLY A 123 3.54 -5.54 -3.30
CA GLY A 123 3.54 -5.56 -4.75
C GLY A 123 3.91 -4.25 -5.39
N LEU A 124 4.57 -3.36 -4.64
CA LEU A 124 4.98 -2.06 -5.14
C LEU A 124 6.52 -2.02 -5.25
N PRO A 125 7.07 -1.10 -6.05
CA PRO A 125 8.53 -1.07 -6.24
C PRO A 125 9.28 -0.84 -4.95
N LEU A 126 10.18 -1.75 -4.61
CA LEU A 126 10.88 -1.69 -3.34
C LEU A 126 11.88 -0.54 -3.27
N ASN A 127 12.38 -0.10 -4.39
CA ASN A 127 13.33 1.02 -4.39
C ASN A 127 12.67 2.34 -4.00
N LEU A 128 11.34 2.39 -3.98
CA LEU A 128 10.61 3.59 -3.57
C LEU A 128 10.01 3.46 -2.17
N PHE A 129 10.29 2.35 -1.50
CA PHE A 129 9.76 2.12 -0.15
C PHE A 129 10.47 3.00 0.87
N ARG A 130 9.68 3.60 1.76
CA ARG A 130 10.16 4.38 2.89
C ARG A 130 9.49 3.84 4.13
N THR A 131 10.25 3.58 5.18
CA THR A 131 9.64 3.06 6.41
C THR A 131 8.81 4.15 7.06
N TRP A 132 7.86 3.72 7.89
CA TRP A 132 7.08 4.65 8.70
C TRP A 132 7.98 5.63 9.44
N ASP A 133 9.08 5.12 9.95
CA ASP A 133 10.04 5.92 10.68
C ASP A 133 10.60 7.04 9.78
N ASP A 134 10.96 6.71 8.57
CA ASP A 134 11.46 7.70 7.63
C ASP A 134 10.41 8.76 7.32
N VAL A 135 9.18 8.33 7.09
CA VAL A 135 8.14 9.24 6.67
C VAL A 135 7.72 10.18 7.80
N VAL A 136 7.52 9.62 8.99
CA VAL A 136 6.97 10.38 10.10
C VAL A 136 8.04 11.10 10.87
N ARG A 137 9.10 10.40 11.24
CA ARG A 137 10.09 10.96 12.11
C ARG A 137 11.08 11.86 11.39
N ARG A 138 11.51 11.45 10.22
CA ARG A 138 12.53 12.22 9.50
C ARG A 138 11.97 13.20 8.51
N GLY A 139 10.65 13.20 8.35
CA GLY A 139 10.04 14.17 7.46
C GLY A 139 10.31 13.95 6.00
N VAL A 140 10.48 12.74 5.58
CA VAL A 140 10.71 12.43 4.19
C VAL A 140 9.42 12.50 3.40
N ARG A 141 8.48 13.36 3.81
CA ARG A 141 7.29 13.54 3.12
C ARG A 141 7.57 14.45 2.00
N PRO A 142 7.20 14.15 0.85
CA PRO A 142 7.28 15.14 -0.17
C PRO A 142 6.29 16.14 0.13
N ALA A 143 6.56 17.17 -0.08
CA ALA A 143 5.68 18.10 0.24
C ALA A 143 4.57 18.14 -0.60
N PRO A 144 4.32 18.50 -0.98
CA PRO A 144 3.41 18.83 -1.50
C PRO A 144 2.42 18.58 -1.81
N GLY A 145 2.49 18.71 -1.84
CA GLY A 145 1.71 18.49 -1.98
C GLY A 145 1.34 18.03 -1.20
N GLY A 146 1.65 17.84 -0.99
CA GLY A 146 1.37 17.49 -0.17
C GLY A 146 1.16 17.79 0.81
N ARG A 147 1.20 18.22 0.85
CA ARG A 147 1.03 18.52 1.66
C ARG A 147 0.90 18.85 2.23
N LYS A 148 0.95 19.15 2.30
CA LYS A 148 0.88 19.59 2.90
C LYS A 148 0.34 19.67 3.26
#